data_98d8ca7dcdf6bee9f9855eee6133c1d2
#
_entry.id   98d8ca7dcdf6bee9f9855eee6133c1d2
#
_cell.length_a   1.000
_cell.length_b   1.000
_cell.length_c   1.000
_cell.angle_alpha   90.00
_cell.angle_beta   90.00
_cell.angle_gamma   90.00
#
_symmetry.space_group_name_H-M   'P 1'
#
loop_
_entity.id
_entity.type
_entity.pdbx_description
1 polymer ?
#
loop_
_entity_poly.entity_id
_entity_poly.type
_entity_poly.pdbx_seq_one_letter_code
_entity_poly.pdbx_strand_id
1 'polypeptide(L)'
;MVKYEMISENNESTVACEYEVEYGKSTAYQSEQDLENELIEQLKGMNYEYLNIKNEDALIANLRERIEQLNNIKLTDGEWKRLFGDIIASRNMGIVEKTVLMQKKDCHVVNITLDSGQTKNIYLIDKGNIHKNSLQVINQYVAPSEGVENPAARHNRYDVTILVNGLPLVHIELKRRGVDIKEAFNQINRYQRDSFWSGCGLFEYVQVFVISNGTQTKYYSNTTRWQHIGQQKNSNPKRKQTSNSYEFTSWWSDTDNQPLTDLRDFATTFFARHTILNLLTKYCVLDSDNNLLVMRPYQIAATEKILQRINMAHNNKLHGKREAGGYIWHTTGSGKTLTSFKTAQIVSGLEYIDKVLFVVDRKDLDYQTMKEYDRFEQGAANGNTNTSILKRQLEDNSCHIIITTIQKLSIFIKKNKDHAVFGKEVVLIFDECHRSQFGDMHKEIVKRFKKY
;
A
#
# COMPACT_ATOMS: atom_id res chain seq x y z
N MET A 1 23.36 -12.98 -16.86
CA MET A 1 23.11 -11.52 -16.78
C MET A 1 21.60 -11.39 -16.88
N VAL A 2 20.95 -11.24 -15.72
CA VAL A 2 19.48 -11.17 -15.64
C VAL A 2 19.02 -9.97 -16.46
N LYS A 3 18.22 -10.20 -17.49
CA LYS A 3 17.53 -9.11 -18.18
C LYS A 3 16.38 -8.63 -17.31
N TYR A 4 16.69 -7.67 -16.48
CA TYR A 4 15.71 -6.86 -15.76
C TYR A 4 15.40 -5.70 -16.72
N GLU A 5 14.39 -5.86 -17.55
CA GLU A 5 13.92 -4.74 -18.38
C GLU A 5 12.86 -3.98 -17.60
N MET A 6 13.21 -2.78 -17.16
CA MET A 6 12.25 -1.86 -16.58
C MET A 6 11.33 -1.34 -17.70
N ILE A 7 10.03 -1.62 -17.59
CA ILE A 7 9.02 -1.18 -18.56
C ILE A 7 8.66 0.29 -18.35
N SER A 8 8.87 0.83 -17.16
CA SER A 8 8.57 2.23 -16.83
C SER A 8 9.49 2.73 -15.73
N GLU A 9 10.35 3.66 -16.08
CA GLU A 9 11.19 4.42 -15.14
C GLU A 9 10.88 5.91 -15.26
N ASN A 10 10.35 6.49 -14.20
CA ASN A 10 10.43 7.92 -13.96
C ASN A 10 10.85 8.13 -12.50
N ASN A 11 11.19 9.37 -12.12
CA ASN A 11 11.63 9.68 -10.75
C ASN A 11 10.57 9.34 -9.67
N GLU A 12 9.39 8.93 -10.06
CA GLU A 12 8.25 8.70 -9.17
C GLU A 12 7.76 7.25 -9.12
N SER A 13 8.05 6.39 -10.13
CA SER A 13 7.58 5.00 -10.10
C SER A 13 8.28 4.05 -11.08
N THR A 14 8.68 2.89 -10.58
CA THR A 14 9.07 1.72 -11.37
C THR A 14 8.59 0.47 -10.65
N VAL A 15 7.50 -0.11 -11.09
CA VAL A 15 6.95 -1.29 -10.44
C VAL A 15 6.62 -2.40 -11.44
N ALA A 16 6.61 -2.10 -12.72
CA ALA A 16 6.41 -3.09 -13.77
C ALA A 16 7.75 -3.43 -14.42
N CYS A 17 8.22 -4.63 -14.20
CA CYS A 17 9.40 -5.17 -14.88
C CYS A 17 9.07 -6.50 -15.55
N GLU A 18 9.63 -6.73 -16.73
CA GLU A 18 9.70 -8.06 -17.28
C GLU A 18 10.78 -8.81 -16.51
N TYR A 19 10.44 -9.98 -16.01
CA TYR A 19 11.34 -10.83 -15.25
C TYR A 19 11.33 -12.25 -15.80
N GLU A 20 12.46 -12.69 -16.32
CA GLU A 20 12.65 -14.11 -16.62
C GLU A 20 13.00 -14.85 -15.34
N VAL A 21 12.21 -15.88 -15.01
CA VAL A 21 12.45 -16.73 -13.83
C VAL A 21 13.79 -17.41 -13.97
N GLU A 22 14.76 -17.01 -13.15
CA GLU A 22 16.13 -17.49 -13.23
C GLU A 22 16.33 -18.79 -12.44
N TYR A 23 15.72 -18.88 -11.26
CA TYR A 23 15.96 -19.98 -10.32
C TYR A 23 14.88 -21.07 -10.39
N GLY A 24 13.67 -20.71 -10.74
CA GLY A 24 12.58 -21.69 -10.86
C GLY A 24 12.31 -22.45 -9.55
N LYS A 25 11.76 -23.67 -9.68
CA LYS A 25 11.45 -24.53 -8.53
C LYS A 25 12.67 -25.39 -8.18
N SER A 26 13.49 -24.97 -7.24
CA SER A 26 14.53 -25.82 -6.68
C SER A 26 13.91 -26.82 -5.69
N THR A 27 14.28 -28.11 -5.82
CA THR A 27 13.89 -29.19 -4.91
C THR A 27 14.99 -29.58 -3.92
N ALA A 28 16.18 -28.97 -4.01
CA ALA A 28 17.29 -29.24 -3.10
C ALA A 28 16.92 -28.88 -1.66
N TYR A 29 17.37 -29.73 -0.71
CA TYR A 29 17.21 -29.43 0.72
C TYR A 29 17.93 -28.13 1.08
N GLN A 30 17.28 -27.30 1.86
CA GLN A 30 17.83 -26.08 2.42
C GLN A 30 17.28 -25.87 3.83
N SER A 31 18.16 -25.63 4.81
CA SER A 31 17.74 -25.31 6.18
C SER A 31 17.15 -23.90 6.27
N GLU A 32 16.44 -23.57 7.35
CA GLU A 32 15.97 -22.21 7.62
C GLU A 32 17.13 -21.22 7.65
N GLN A 33 18.26 -21.60 8.27
CA GLN A 33 19.44 -20.75 8.37
C GLN A 33 20.11 -20.52 7.02
N ASP A 34 20.15 -21.52 6.13
CA ASP A 34 20.70 -21.35 4.79
C ASP A 34 19.85 -20.38 3.96
N LEU A 35 18.52 -20.52 4.02
CA LEU A 35 17.58 -19.60 3.37
C LEU A 35 17.69 -18.18 3.90
N GLU A 36 17.85 -18.03 5.22
CA GLU A 36 18.03 -16.73 5.86
C GLU A 36 19.32 -16.06 5.41
N ASN A 37 20.42 -16.78 5.44
CA ASN A 37 21.73 -16.25 5.01
C ASN A 37 21.70 -15.87 3.54
N GLU A 38 21.13 -16.70 2.68
CA GLU A 38 21.01 -16.43 1.25
C GLU A 38 20.17 -15.18 0.98
N LEU A 39 19.02 -15.04 1.65
CA LEU A 39 18.17 -13.86 1.53
C LEU A 39 18.90 -12.59 1.98
N ILE A 40 19.64 -12.65 3.09
CA ILE A 40 20.42 -11.51 3.59
C ILE A 40 21.49 -11.09 2.58
N GLU A 41 22.26 -12.04 2.02
CA GLU A 41 23.27 -11.74 1.01
C GLU A 41 22.63 -11.15 -0.26
N GLN A 42 21.48 -11.67 -0.68
CA GLN A 42 20.74 -11.11 -1.80
C GLN A 42 20.29 -9.66 -1.51
N LEU A 43 19.74 -9.37 -0.34
CA LEU A 43 19.35 -8.02 0.05
C LEU A 43 20.54 -7.06 0.13
N LYS A 44 21.70 -7.50 0.64
CA LYS A 44 22.94 -6.71 0.60
C LYS A 44 23.34 -6.37 -0.82
N GLY A 45 23.25 -7.34 -1.76
CA GLY A 45 23.48 -7.12 -3.18
C GLY A 45 22.53 -6.10 -3.81
N MET A 46 21.36 -5.88 -3.19
CA MET A 46 20.35 -4.91 -3.59
C MET A 46 20.45 -3.58 -2.82
N ASN A 47 21.59 -3.30 -2.21
CA ASN A 47 21.91 -2.08 -1.45
C ASN A 47 21.06 -1.91 -0.16
N TYR A 48 20.72 -3.00 0.52
CA TYR A 48 20.26 -2.96 1.90
C TYR A 48 21.45 -2.97 2.85
N GLU A 49 21.39 -2.11 3.86
CA GLU A 49 22.38 -2.10 4.95
C GLU A 49 22.07 -3.21 5.95
N TYR A 50 22.94 -4.19 6.06
CA TYR A 50 22.80 -5.23 7.10
C TYR A 50 23.28 -4.71 8.45
N LEU A 51 22.45 -4.88 9.48
CA LEU A 51 22.76 -4.49 10.87
C LEU A 51 22.61 -5.68 11.82
N ASN A 52 23.60 -5.84 12.69
CA ASN A 52 23.53 -6.87 13.73
C ASN A 52 22.79 -6.35 14.98
N ILE A 53 21.50 -6.06 14.82
CA ILE A 53 20.62 -5.60 15.90
C ILE A 53 19.83 -6.80 16.42
N LYS A 54 20.04 -7.13 17.70
CA LYS A 54 19.41 -8.29 18.36
C LYS A 54 18.51 -7.93 19.53
N ASN A 55 18.51 -6.67 19.98
CA ASN A 55 17.77 -6.20 21.14
C ASN A 55 17.11 -4.84 20.89
N GLU A 56 16.24 -4.44 21.80
CA GLU A 56 15.45 -3.23 21.72
C GLU A 56 16.27 -1.94 21.79
N ASP A 57 17.26 -1.86 22.68
CA ASP A 57 18.07 -0.65 22.85
C ASP A 57 18.82 -0.30 21.56
N ALA A 58 19.42 -1.31 20.92
CA ALA A 58 20.11 -1.12 19.65
C ALA A 58 19.15 -0.72 18.53
N LEU A 59 17.91 -1.27 18.51
CA LEU A 59 16.87 -0.91 17.54
C LEU A 59 16.43 0.55 17.72
N ILE A 60 16.21 0.99 18.96
CA ILE A 60 15.85 2.38 19.30
C ILE A 60 16.97 3.34 18.93
N ALA A 61 18.22 2.99 19.22
CA ALA A 61 19.37 3.83 18.88
C ALA A 61 19.50 4.01 17.35
N ASN A 62 19.36 2.93 16.57
CA ASN A 62 19.35 2.97 15.12
C ASN A 62 18.18 3.82 14.59
N LEU A 63 16.98 3.67 15.15
CA LEU A 63 15.82 4.45 14.76
C LEU A 63 16.06 5.94 14.94
N ARG A 64 16.62 6.37 16.10
CA ARG A 64 16.99 7.75 16.35
C ARG A 64 17.92 8.29 15.28
N GLU A 65 18.99 7.57 15.01
CA GLU A 65 19.98 7.97 14.01
C GLU A 65 19.36 8.16 12.64
N ARG A 66 18.50 7.22 12.18
CA ARG A 66 17.86 7.30 10.86
C ARG A 66 16.81 8.40 10.75
N ILE A 67 16.04 8.62 11.80
CA ILE A 67 15.08 9.73 11.84
C ILE A 67 15.81 11.08 11.81
N GLU A 68 16.90 11.23 12.57
CA GLU A 68 17.72 12.43 12.55
C GLU A 68 18.35 12.68 11.16
N GLN A 69 18.85 11.62 10.51
CA GLN A 69 19.41 11.71 9.15
C GLN A 69 18.35 12.08 8.11
N LEU A 70 17.18 11.43 8.11
CA LEU A 70 16.10 11.71 7.18
C LEU A 70 15.66 13.18 7.24
N ASN A 71 15.61 13.74 8.44
CA ASN A 71 15.11 15.10 8.69
C ASN A 71 16.21 16.16 8.75
N ASN A 72 17.47 15.75 8.57
CA ASN A 72 18.63 16.64 8.69
C ASN A 72 18.59 17.48 9.98
N ILE A 73 18.45 16.81 11.13
CA ILE A 73 18.34 17.41 12.45
C ILE A 73 19.12 16.56 13.47
N LYS A 74 19.56 17.20 14.55
CA LYS A 74 20.02 16.52 15.76
C LYS A 74 19.07 16.87 16.89
N LEU A 75 18.54 15.85 17.55
CA LEU A 75 17.61 15.98 18.67
C LEU A 75 18.38 15.84 20.00
N THR A 76 18.05 16.71 20.96
CA THR A 76 18.48 16.48 22.33
C THR A 76 17.85 15.19 22.90
N ASP A 77 18.37 14.67 23.99
CA ASP A 77 17.79 13.47 24.62
C ASP A 77 16.35 13.73 25.12
N GLY A 78 16.08 14.95 25.56
CA GLY A 78 14.72 15.37 25.96
C GLY A 78 13.76 15.40 24.78
N GLU A 79 14.18 15.98 23.65
CA GLU A 79 13.38 16.04 22.42
C GLU A 79 13.15 14.65 21.86
N TRP A 80 14.19 13.81 21.82
CA TRP A 80 14.04 12.42 21.41
C TRP A 80 13.08 11.65 22.31
N LYS A 81 13.18 11.80 23.63
CA LYS A 81 12.28 11.12 24.57
C LYS A 81 10.82 11.50 24.35
N ARG A 82 10.52 12.78 24.03
CA ARG A 82 9.17 13.22 23.68
C ARG A 82 8.71 12.63 22.34
N LEU A 83 9.52 12.72 21.28
CA LEU A 83 9.19 12.16 19.98
C LEU A 83 8.95 10.64 20.07
N PHE A 84 9.87 9.93 20.71
CA PHE A 84 9.80 8.48 20.81
C PHE A 84 8.66 8.04 21.72
N GLY A 85 8.61 8.55 22.96
CA GLY A 85 7.67 8.07 23.98
C GLY A 85 6.22 8.50 23.76
N ASP A 86 6.01 9.74 23.30
CA ASP A 86 4.65 10.27 23.18
C ASP A 86 4.03 9.97 21.82
N ILE A 87 4.86 9.79 20.77
CA ILE A 87 4.38 9.63 19.38
C ILE A 87 4.74 8.23 18.84
N ILE A 88 6.03 7.89 18.72
CA ILE A 88 6.44 6.67 18.01
C ILE A 88 6.09 5.42 18.81
N ALA A 89 6.47 5.38 20.09
CA ALA A 89 6.27 4.24 20.99
C ALA A 89 5.16 4.50 22.03
N SER A 90 4.17 5.33 21.66
CA SER A 90 3.04 5.64 22.54
C SER A 90 2.29 4.37 22.93
N ARG A 91 2.12 4.14 24.22
CA ARG A 91 1.40 2.98 24.78
C ARG A 91 -0.09 2.95 24.42
N ASN A 92 -0.64 4.08 24.00
CA ASN A 92 -2.04 4.19 23.58
C ASN A 92 -2.26 3.82 22.10
N MET A 93 -1.19 3.45 21.39
CA MET A 93 -1.22 3.13 19.97
C MET A 93 -0.87 1.65 19.76
N GLY A 94 -1.82 0.91 19.18
CA GLY A 94 -1.58 -0.46 18.72
C GLY A 94 -1.31 -0.52 17.21
N ILE A 95 -1.43 -1.72 16.63
CA ILE A 95 -1.13 -1.99 15.21
C ILE A 95 -1.94 -1.06 14.28
N VAL A 96 -3.23 -0.83 14.58
CA VAL A 96 -4.11 -0.04 13.72
C VAL A 96 -3.67 1.43 13.71
N GLU A 97 -3.45 2.02 14.88
CA GLU A 97 -3.05 3.42 15.02
C GLU A 97 -1.68 3.67 14.42
N LYS A 98 -0.71 2.76 14.62
CA LYS A 98 0.63 2.84 14.00
C LYS A 98 0.55 2.66 12.49
N THR A 99 -0.35 1.82 11.99
CA THR A 99 -0.61 1.69 10.55
C THR A 99 -1.22 2.97 9.98
N VAL A 100 -2.18 3.57 10.66
CA VAL A 100 -2.77 4.88 10.29
C VAL A 100 -1.69 5.96 10.27
N LEU A 101 -0.83 6.00 11.29
CA LEU A 101 0.29 6.94 11.37
C LEU A 101 1.20 6.84 10.15
N MET A 102 1.49 5.62 9.68
CA MET A 102 2.34 5.42 8.51
C MET A 102 1.62 5.66 7.19
N GLN A 103 0.33 5.29 7.05
CA GLN A 103 -0.34 5.21 5.76
C GLN A 103 -1.26 6.38 5.45
N LYS A 104 -1.93 6.96 6.43
CA LYS A 104 -2.85 8.07 6.19
C LYS A 104 -2.08 9.31 5.69
N LYS A 105 -2.72 10.08 4.82
CA LYS A 105 -2.13 11.29 4.26
C LYS A 105 -1.70 12.22 5.40
N ASP A 106 -0.47 12.71 5.31
CA ASP A 106 0.16 13.65 6.24
C ASP A 106 0.38 13.17 7.68
N CYS A 107 -0.16 12.01 8.10
CA CYS A 107 0.06 11.49 9.46
C CYS A 107 1.49 11.01 9.71
N HIS A 108 2.22 10.62 8.66
CA HIS A 108 3.63 10.22 8.73
C HIS A 108 4.60 11.40 8.95
N VAL A 109 4.07 12.61 8.98
CA VAL A 109 4.78 13.85 9.35
C VAL A 109 4.25 14.27 10.71
N VAL A 110 5.09 14.17 11.73
CA VAL A 110 4.71 14.47 13.12
C VAL A 110 5.34 15.78 13.58
N ASN A 111 4.64 16.51 14.43
CA ASN A 111 5.10 17.80 14.94
C ASN A 111 5.72 17.63 16.32
N ILE A 112 6.92 18.16 16.52
CA ILE A 112 7.53 18.27 17.84
C ILE A 112 7.88 19.72 18.17
N THR A 113 7.80 20.06 19.44
CA THR A 113 8.33 21.33 19.96
C THR A 113 9.74 21.08 20.46
N LEU A 114 10.71 21.78 19.84
CA LEU A 114 12.11 21.75 20.22
C LEU A 114 12.32 22.50 21.55
N ASP A 115 13.44 22.24 22.22
CA ASP A 115 13.82 22.94 23.46
C ASP A 115 13.99 24.46 23.24
N SER A 116 14.22 24.87 21.99
CA SER A 116 14.22 26.28 21.57
C SER A 116 12.82 26.93 21.51
N GLY A 117 11.74 26.18 21.73
CA GLY A 117 10.35 26.62 21.58
C GLY A 117 9.82 26.62 20.13
N GLN A 118 10.64 26.27 19.15
CA GLN A 118 10.19 26.13 17.76
C GLN A 118 9.49 24.79 17.52
N THR A 119 8.40 24.82 16.76
CA THR A 119 7.75 23.58 16.27
C THR A 119 8.40 23.15 14.97
N LYS A 120 8.76 21.87 14.87
CA LYS A 120 9.34 21.28 13.67
C LYS A 120 8.57 20.03 13.23
N ASN A 121 8.43 19.90 11.91
CA ASN A 121 7.86 18.72 11.27
C ASN A 121 8.94 17.64 11.15
N ILE A 122 8.67 16.44 11.64
CA ILE A 122 9.55 15.28 11.56
C ILE A 122 8.89 14.22 10.70
N TYR A 123 9.55 13.87 9.62
CA TYR A 123 9.13 12.78 8.73
C TYR A 123 9.56 11.44 9.29
N LEU A 124 8.63 10.50 9.47
CA LEU A 124 8.93 9.10 9.78
C LEU A 124 9.30 8.32 8.52
N ILE A 125 8.69 8.70 7.40
CA ILE A 125 8.97 8.20 6.06
C ILE A 125 8.79 9.32 5.05
N ASP A 126 9.67 9.43 4.06
CA ASP A 126 9.50 10.38 2.95
C ASP A 126 8.72 9.70 1.81
N LYS A 127 7.45 10.10 1.63
CA LYS A 127 6.60 9.60 0.55
C LYS A 127 6.72 10.41 -0.74
N GLY A 128 7.24 11.64 -0.66
CA GLY A 128 7.46 12.51 -1.80
C GLY A 128 8.74 12.17 -2.56
N ASN A 129 9.82 11.86 -1.83
CA ASN A 129 11.06 11.37 -2.41
C ASN A 129 11.46 10.06 -1.75
N ILE A 130 10.95 8.97 -2.31
CA ILE A 130 11.15 7.63 -1.73
C ILE A 130 12.64 7.23 -1.62
N HIS A 131 13.51 7.81 -2.47
CA HIS A 131 14.94 7.50 -2.47
C HIS A 131 15.70 8.05 -1.27
N LYS A 132 15.14 9.02 -0.53
CA LYS A 132 15.70 9.51 0.72
C LYS A 132 15.57 8.51 1.87
N ASN A 133 14.64 7.55 1.75
CA ASN A 133 14.46 6.55 2.79
C ASN A 133 15.62 5.54 2.79
N SER A 134 16.15 5.26 3.98
CA SER A 134 17.14 4.19 4.18
C SER A 134 16.45 2.83 4.23
N LEU A 135 17.05 1.82 3.62
CA LEU A 135 16.62 0.43 3.72
C LEU A 135 17.69 -0.37 4.46
N GLN A 136 17.28 -1.04 5.52
CA GLN A 136 18.14 -1.84 6.36
C GLN A 136 17.52 -3.23 6.55
N VAL A 137 18.35 -4.21 6.83
CA VAL A 137 17.93 -5.57 7.17
C VAL A 137 18.58 -6.03 8.45
N ILE A 138 17.77 -6.59 9.34
CA ILE A 138 18.18 -7.26 10.57
C ILE A 138 17.65 -8.68 10.59
N ASN A 139 18.29 -9.54 11.35
CA ASN A 139 17.83 -10.91 11.53
C ASN A 139 17.96 -11.37 12.97
N GLN A 140 17.23 -12.43 13.31
CA GLN A 140 17.30 -13.11 14.61
C GLN A 140 17.14 -12.12 15.80
N TYR A 141 16.23 -11.17 15.64
CA TYR A 141 15.89 -10.23 16.70
C TYR A 141 15.18 -10.97 17.85
N VAL A 142 15.60 -10.70 19.07
CA VAL A 142 15.02 -11.32 20.27
C VAL A 142 14.03 -10.35 20.90
N ALA A 143 12.75 -10.71 20.87
CA ALA A 143 11.70 -9.88 21.45
C ALA A 143 11.85 -9.84 22.99
N PRO A 144 11.66 -8.67 23.63
CA PRO A 144 11.60 -8.55 25.08
C PRO A 144 10.53 -9.48 25.67
N SER A 145 10.82 -10.09 26.81
CA SER A 145 9.86 -10.91 27.56
C SER A 145 9.35 -10.09 28.73
N GLU A 146 8.12 -9.57 28.67
CA GLU A 146 7.52 -8.92 29.82
C GLU A 146 6.87 -9.96 30.74
N GLY A 147 7.25 -9.90 32.03
CA GLY A 147 6.54 -10.59 33.11
C GLY A 147 6.78 -12.10 33.26
N VAL A 148 7.78 -12.69 32.59
CA VAL A 148 8.07 -14.11 32.72
C VAL A 148 9.31 -14.28 33.59
N GLU A 149 9.12 -14.53 34.89
CA GLU A 149 10.17 -14.91 35.84
C GLU A 149 10.81 -16.29 35.54
N ASN A 150 10.38 -16.96 34.46
CA ASN A 150 10.84 -18.29 34.13
C ASN A 150 11.99 -18.25 33.11
N PRO A 151 13.23 -18.63 33.44
CA PRO A 151 14.38 -18.69 32.54
C PRO A 151 14.18 -19.65 31.34
N ALA A 152 13.19 -20.53 31.41
CA ALA A 152 12.83 -21.48 30.33
C ALA A 152 11.77 -20.93 29.36
N ALA A 153 11.28 -19.71 29.54
CA ALA A 153 10.38 -19.11 28.60
C ALA A 153 11.10 -18.90 27.25
N ARG A 154 10.55 -19.50 26.20
CA ARG A 154 11.10 -19.35 24.85
C ARG A 154 10.97 -17.90 24.45
N HIS A 155 12.07 -17.17 24.36
CA HIS A 155 12.10 -15.86 23.71
C HIS A 155 11.67 -16.02 22.25
N ASN A 156 10.69 -15.24 21.82
CA ASN A 156 10.34 -15.17 20.43
C ASN A 156 11.48 -14.53 19.65
N ARG A 157 11.98 -15.22 18.65
CA ARG A 157 13.05 -14.80 17.78
C ARG A 157 12.52 -14.64 16.37
N TYR A 158 12.69 -13.46 15.81
CA TYR A 158 12.18 -13.09 14.51
C TYR A 158 13.23 -13.34 13.44
N ASP A 159 12.88 -14.03 12.35
CA ASP A 159 13.86 -14.49 11.36
C ASP A 159 14.51 -13.29 10.66
N VAL A 160 13.82 -12.63 9.74
CA VAL A 160 14.34 -11.48 8.98
C VAL A 160 13.36 -10.31 9.05
N THR A 161 13.87 -9.11 9.27
CA THR A 161 13.04 -7.90 9.28
C THR A 161 13.71 -6.80 8.47
N ILE A 162 12.95 -6.18 7.58
CA ILE A 162 13.38 -5.00 6.82
C ILE A 162 12.92 -3.76 7.57
N LEU A 163 13.88 -2.87 7.84
CA LEU A 163 13.64 -1.57 8.43
C LEU A 163 13.66 -0.49 7.34
N VAL A 164 12.74 0.45 7.43
CA VAL A 164 12.76 1.69 6.64
C VAL A 164 12.93 2.85 7.61
N ASN A 165 14.02 3.58 7.47
CA ASN A 165 14.41 4.65 8.41
C ASN A 165 14.46 4.17 9.87
N GLY A 166 14.87 2.92 10.10
CA GLY A 166 14.92 2.29 11.41
C GLY A 166 13.61 1.71 11.92
N LEU A 167 12.46 1.97 11.27
CA LEU A 167 11.16 1.38 11.62
C LEU A 167 10.99 0.00 10.97
N PRO A 168 10.59 -1.05 11.70
CA PRO A 168 10.33 -2.38 11.16
C PRO A 168 9.02 -2.35 10.33
N LEU A 169 9.11 -2.29 9.02
CA LEU A 169 7.94 -2.21 8.15
C LEU A 169 7.62 -3.50 7.41
N VAL A 170 8.60 -4.40 7.24
CA VAL A 170 8.37 -5.71 6.61
C VAL A 170 8.99 -6.79 7.46
N HIS A 171 8.22 -7.81 7.79
CA HIS A 171 8.72 -8.97 8.51
C HIS A 171 8.60 -10.22 7.64
N ILE A 172 9.67 -11.02 7.62
CA ILE A 172 9.81 -12.21 6.79
C ILE A 172 10.04 -13.40 7.71
N GLU A 173 9.17 -14.39 7.61
CA GLU A 173 9.27 -15.64 8.34
C GLU A 173 9.60 -16.77 7.40
N LEU A 174 10.61 -17.54 7.73
CA LEU A 174 11.16 -18.59 6.89
C LEU A 174 10.90 -19.97 7.50
N LYS A 175 10.68 -20.94 6.65
CA LYS A 175 10.69 -22.37 6.99
C LYS A 175 11.60 -23.10 6.01
N ARG A 176 12.23 -24.19 6.47
CA ARG A 176 13.06 -25.02 5.61
C ARG A 176 12.29 -25.58 4.43
N ARG A 177 12.98 -25.81 3.33
CA ARG A 177 12.37 -26.46 2.14
C ARG A 177 11.70 -27.78 2.52
N GLY A 178 10.50 -28.01 1.95
CA GLY A 178 9.69 -29.21 2.21
C GLY A 178 8.72 -29.11 3.40
N VAL A 179 8.76 -28.02 4.16
CA VAL A 179 7.74 -27.72 5.20
C VAL A 179 6.61 -26.91 4.59
N ASP A 180 5.39 -27.12 5.06
CA ASP A 180 4.23 -26.34 4.62
C ASP A 180 4.43 -24.85 5.00
N ILE A 181 4.32 -23.96 4.03
CA ILE A 181 4.42 -22.52 4.22
C ILE A 181 3.42 -21.98 5.27
N LYS A 182 2.33 -22.69 5.50
CA LYS A 182 1.32 -22.37 6.52
C LYS A 182 1.91 -22.38 7.94
N GLU A 183 3.00 -23.10 8.17
CA GLU A 183 3.70 -23.06 9.47
C GLU A 183 4.33 -21.70 9.73
N ALA A 184 4.95 -21.07 8.72
CA ALA A 184 5.46 -19.69 8.84
C ALA A 184 4.32 -18.71 9.14
N PHE A 185 3.18 -18.86 8.46
CA PHE A 185 1.99 -18.07 8.74
C PHE A 185 1.51 -18.21 10.18
N ASN A 186 1.44 -19.43 10.70
CA ASN A 186 1.03 -19.71 12.08
C ASN A 186 2.01 -19.12 13.10
N GLN A 187 3.30 -19.07 12.76
CA GLN A 187 4.33 -18.52 13.62
C GLN A 187 4.20 -16.98 13.74
N ILE A 188 4.00 -16.27 12.64
CA ILE A 188 3.70 -14.84 12.67
C ILE A 188 2.42 -14.57 13.50
N ASN A 189 1.41 -15.41 13.36
CA ASN A 189 0.17 -15.29 14.14
C ASN A 189 0.43 -15.37 15.65
N ARG A 190 1.34 -16.25 16.04
CA ARG A 190 1.77 -16.35 17.43
C ARG A 190 2.52 -15.09 17.87
N TYR A 191 3.44 -14.58 17.06
CA TYR A 191 4.18 -13.34 17.38
C TYR A 191 3.24 -12.14 17.53
N GLN A 192 2.28 -11.96 16.64
CA GLN A 192 1.31 -10.88 16.76
C GLN A 192 0.47 -10.94 18.03
N ARG A 193 0.20 -12.14 18.53
CA ARG A 193 -0.53 -12.33 19.78
C ARG A 193 0.36 -12.15 21.00
N ASP A 194 1.59 -12.64 20.93
CA ASP A 194 2.39 -12.93 22.13
C ASP A 194 3.57 -11.96 22.30
N SER A 195 4.05 -11.26 21.27
CA SER A 195 5.31 -10.51 21.40
C SER A 195 5.50 -9.25 20.56
N PHE A 196 4.74 -8.99 19.50
CA PHE A 196 4.94 -7.77 18.68
C PHE A 196 4.66 -6.46 19.43
N TRP A 197 3.81 -6.52 20.43
CA TRP A 197 3.46 -5.40 21.31
C TRP A 197 4.39 -5.29 22.53
N SER A 198 5.24 -6.29 22.78
CA SER A 198 6.15 -6.28 23.96
C SER A 198 7.22 -5.20 23.84
N GLY A 199 7.75 -4.78 24.99
CA GLY A 199 8.72 -3.70 25.07
C GLY A 199 8.13 -2.36 24.63
N CYS A 200 8.78 -1.68 23.70
CA CYS A 200 8.29 -0.41 23.15
C CYS A 200 7.28 -0.58 21.99
N GLY A 201 6.92 -1.80 21.61
CA GLY A 201 5.94 -2.09 20.57
C GLY A 201 6.34 -1.65 19.15
N LEU A 202 7.63 -1.52 18.83
CA LEU A 202 8.08 -1.12 17.49
C LEU A 202 7.67 -2.11 16.40
N PHE A 203 7.57 -3.41 16.71
CA PHE A 203 7.13 -4.41 15.72
C PHE A 203 5.66 -4.30 15.33
N GLU A 204 4.85 -3.53 16.04
CA GLU A 204 3.49 -3.17 15.60
C GLU A 204 3.47 -2.26 14.38
N TYR A 205 4.62 -1.65 13.99
CA TYR A 205 4.75 -0.89 12.74
C TYR A 205 4.82 -1.77 11.49
N VAL A 206 5.00 -3.08 11.62
CA VAL A 206 5.07 -3.97 10.45
C VAL A 206 3.82 -3.85 9.61
N GLN A 207 3.98 -3.43 8.35
CA GLN A 207 2.89 -3.22 7.39
C GLN A 207 2.64 -4.47 6.54
N VAL A 208 3.71 -5.16 6.18
CA VAL A 208 3.69 -6.30 5.28
C VAL A 208 4.40 -7.49 5.92
N PHE A 209 3.73 -8.62 5.89
CA PHE A 209 4.32 -9.92 6.23
C PHE A 209 4.64 -10.70 4.97
N VAL A 210 5.80 -11.33 4.97
CA VAL A 210 6.22 -12.28 3.94
C VAL A 210 6.48 -13.63 4.60
N ILE A 211 5.96 -14.68 4.00
CA ILE A 211 6.16 -16.06 4.46
C ILE A 211 6.79 -16.87 3.34
N SER A 212 7.77 -17.70 3.65
CA SER A 212 8.43 -18.53 2.66
C SER A 212 8.95 -19.84 3.24
N ASN A 213 8.95 -20.87 2.38
CA ASN A 213 9.68 -22.11 2.61
C ASN A 213 10.76 -22.34 1.54
N GLY A 214 11.22 -21.25 0.90
CA GLY A 214 12.18 -21.26 -0.18
C GLY A 214 11.58 -21.61 -1.55
N THR A 215 10.60 -22.52 -1.61
CA THR A 215 9.93 -22.91 -2.87
C THR A 215 8.64 -22.14 -3.10
N GLN A 216 7.97 -21.77 -2.03
CA GLN A 216 6.75 -20.99 -2.05
C GLN A 216 6.93 -19.75 -1.19
N THR A 217 6.59 -18.58 -1.75
CA THR A 217 6.69 -17.30 -1.06
C THR A 217 5.41 -16.52 -1.29
N LYS A 218 4.82 -16.03 -0.21
CA LYS A 218 3.58 -15.24 -0.22
C LYS A 218 3.71 -14.03 0.69
N TYR A 219 2.86 -13.03 0.45
CA TYR A 219 2.80 -11.84 1.30
C TYR A 219 1.36 -11.48 1.67
N TYR A 220 1.20 -10.70 2.74
CA TYR A 220 -0.09 -10.19 3.20
C TYR A 220 0.10 -8.96 4.10
N SER A 221 -0.96 -8.16 4.27
CA SER A 221 -0.93 -6.98 5.15
C SER A 221 -1.18 -7.35 6.61
N ASN A 222 -0.80 -6.44 7.51
CA ASN A 222 -0.96 -6.63 8.95
C ASN A 222 -2.41 -6.57 9.45
N THR A 223 -3.30 -5.84 8.75
CA THR A 223 -4.67 -5.58 9.20
C THR A 223 -5.74 -6.38 8.46
N THR A 224 -5.52 -6.78 7.21
CA THR A 224 -6.50 -7.54 6.39
C THR A 224 -6.98 -8.81 7.09
N ARG A 225 -6.12 -9.44 7.86
CA ARG A 225 -6.45 -10.63 8.64
C ARG A 225 -7.52 -10.38 9.70
N TRP A 226 -7.46 -9.25 10.42
CA TRP A 226 -8.41 -8.93 11.49
C TRP A 226 -9.81 -8.71 10.96
N GLN A 227 -9.93 -8.09 9.81
CA GLN A 227 -11.21 -7.88 9.15
C GLN A 227 -11.90 -9.20 8.85
N HIS A 228 -11.17 -10.19 8.34
CA HIS A 228 -11.75 -11.50 8.05
C HIS A 228 -12.18 -12.24 9.32
N ILE A 229 -11.37 -12.23 10.35
CA ILE A 229 -11.72 -12.84 11.64
C ILE A 229 -12.98 -12.17 12.21
N GLY A 230 -13.11 -10.85 12.11
CA GLY A 230 -14.29 -10.10 12.50
C GLY A 230 -15.53 -10.47 11.69
N GLN A 231 -15.42 -10.59 10.36
CA GLN A 231 -16.51 -11.00 9.48
C GLN A 231 -16.95 -12.44 9.74
N GLN A 232 -16.03 -13.36 10.02
CA GLN A 232 -16.36 -14.74 10.37
C GLN A 232 -17.07 -14.85 11.74
N LYS A 233 -16.70 -14.03 12.72
CA LYS A 233 -17.38 -14.00 14.03
C LYS A 233 -18.84 -13.53 13.93
N ASN A 234 -19.13 -12.66 13.00
CA ASN A 234 -20.47 -12.10 12.77
C ASN A 234 -21.35 -12.99 11.87
N SER A 235 -20.78 -13.95 11.16
CA SER A 235 -21.49 -14.89 10.30
C SER A 235 -21.75 -16.21 11.03
N ASN A 236 -22.97 -16.37 11.54
CA ASN A 236 -23.62 -17.58 12.01
C ASN A 236 -22.80 -18.56 12.93
N PRO A 237 -23.07 -18.63 14.24
CA PRO A 237 -22.29 -19.38 15.23
C PRO A 237 -22.29 -20.91 15.07
N LYS A 238 -23.06 -21.46 14.12
CA LYS A 238 -23.14 -22.91 13.87
C LYS A 238 -22.19 -23.42 12.78
N ARG A 239 -21.51 -22.54 12.03
CA ARG A 239 -20.45 -22.97 11.10
C ARG A 239 -19.16 -23.13 11.87
N LYS A 240 -18.56 -24.36 11.87
CA LYS A 240 -17.21 -24.58 12.37
C LYS A 240 -16.30 -23.51 11.78
N GLN A 241 -15.77 -22.65 12.63
CA GLN A 241 -14.80 -21.63 12.27
C GLN A 241 -13.53 -22.32 11.80
N THR A 242 -13.42 -22.59 10.52
CA THR A 242 -12.12 -22.81 9.91
C THR A 242 -11.49 -21.42 9.84
N SER A 243 -10.61 -21.11 10.78
CA SER A 243 -9.80 -19.89 10.79
C SER A 243 -8.77 -19.93 9.66
N ASN A 244 -9.24 -19.90 8.43
CA ASN A 244 -8.37 -20.01 7.26
C ASN A 244 -7.98 -18.62 6.75
N SER A 245 -7.46 -17.79 7.68
CA SER A 245 -6.90 -16.48 7.34
C SER A 245 -5.71 -16.57 6.38
N TYR A 246 -5.19 -17.78 6.13
CA TYR A 246 -4.22 -18.06 5.07
C TYR A 246 -4.75 -17.69 3.67
N GLU A 247 -6.06 -17.66 3.45
CA GLU A 247 -6.68 -17.25 2.18
C GLU A 247 -6.41 -15.78 1.81
N PHE A 248 -5.96 -14.94 2.77
CA PHE A 248 -5.58 -13.53 2.50
C PHE A 248 -4.16 -13.37 2.00
N THR A 249 -3.36 -14.42 2.04
CA THR A 249 -2.02 -14.38 1.48
C THR A 249 -2.09 -14.28 -0.03
N SER A 250 -1.25 -13.45 -0.63
CA SER A 250 -1.18 -13.23 -2.06
C SER A 250 0.15 -13.72 -2.62
N TRP A 251 0.13 -14.19 -3.86
CA TRP A 251 1.33 -14.40 -4.65
C TRP A 251 1.80 -13.07 -5.24
N TRP A 252 3.13 -12.88 -5.27
CA TRP A 252 3.74 -11.90 -6.14
C TRP A 252 3.85 -12.48 -7.54
N SER A 253 3.74 -11.66 -8.59
CA SER A 253 3.76 -12.12 -9.96
C SER A 253 4.53 -11.15 -10.86
N ASP A 254 4.99 -11.64 -11.99
CA ASP A 254 5.55 -10.85 -13.07
C ASP A 254 4.45 -10.06 -13.83
N THR A 255 4.83 -9.40 -14.94
CA THR A 255 3.93 -8.60 -15.78
C THR A 255 2.91 -9.45 -16.55
N ASP A 256 3.20 -10.71 -16.79
CA ASP A 256 2.31 -11.68 -17.43
C ASP A 256 1.41 -12.39 -16.41
N ASN A 257 1.44 -11.91 -15.17
CA ASN A 257 0.69 -12.45 -14.03
C ASN A 257 1.07 -13.90 -13.66
N GLN A 258 2.32 -14.30 -13.98
CA GLN A 258 2.86 -15.60 -13.57
C GLN A 258 3.42 -15.48 -12.15
N PRO A 259 3.01 -16.36 -11.22
CA PRO A 259 3.48 -16.29 -9.84
C PRO A 259 4.98 -16.56 -9.71
N LEU A 260 5.69 -15.65 -9.06
CA LEU A 260 7.09 -15.80 -8.65
C LEU A 260 7.11 -16.49 -7.29
N THR A 261 7.21 -17.81 -7.31
CA THR A 261 7.02 -18.63 -6.10
C THR A 261 8.32 -18.86 -5.34
N ASP A 262 9.46 -19.03 -6.02
CA ASP A 262 10.76 -19.23 -5.36
C ASP A 262 11.18 -17.94 -4.62
N LEU A 263 11.78 -18.11 -3.44
CA LEU A 263 12.18 -16.97 -2.58
C LEU A 263 13.17 -16.03 -3.28
N ARG A 264 14.07 -16.55 -4.11
CA ARG A 264 15.10 -15.75 -4.80
C ARG A 264 14.46 -14.87 -5.86
N ASP A 265 13.59 -15.45 -6.71
CA ASP A 265 12.87 -14.72 -7.76
C ASP A 265 11.93 -13.67 -7.12
N PHE A 266 11.22 -14.07 -6.05
CA PHE A 266 10.40 -13.16 -5.28
C PHE A 266 11.23 -12.00 -4.71
N ALA A 267 12.36 -12.28 -4.07
CA ALA A 267 13.19 -11.28 -3.42
C ALA A 267 13.78 -10.30 -4.43
N THR A 268 14.26 -10.80 -5.59
CA THR A 268 14.83 -9.96 -6.66
C THR A 268 13.85 -8.90 -7.12
N THR A 269 12.57 -9.21 -7.16
CA THR A 269 11.53 -8.32 -7.69
C THR A 269 10.80 -7.55 -6.57
N PHE A 270 10.28 -8.25 -5.55
CA PHE A 270 9.49 -7.65 -4.48
C PHE A 270 10.32 -6.74 -3.58
N PHE A 271 11.54 -7.17 -3.23
CA PHE A 271 12.45 -6.39 -2.39
C PHE A 271 13.39 -5.49 -3.20
N ALA A 272 13.25 -5.40 -4.54
CA ALA A 272 13.91 -4.33 -5.27
C ALA A 272 13.61 -3.00 -4.58
N ARG A 273 14.67 -2.21 -4.29
CA ARG A 273 14.58 -0.98 -3.48
C ARG A 273 13.39 -0.09 -3.89
N HIS A 274 13.23 0.07 -5.17
CA HIS A 274 12.18 0.88 -5.75
C HIS A 274 10.80 0.25 -5.55
N THR A 275 10.67 -1.05 -5.77
CA THR A 275 9.40 -1.77 -5.62
C THR A 275 8.89 -1.73 -4.19
N ILE A 276 9.72 -2.09 -3.21
CA ILE A 276 9.29 -2.14 -1.82
C ILE A 276 8.95 -0.76 -1.25
N LEU A 277 9.72 0.27 -1.61
CA LEU A 277 9.43 1.64 -1.18
C LEU A 277 8.14 2.16 -1.80
N ASN A 278 7.90 1.95 -3.10
CA ASN A 278 6.62 2.29 -3.73
C ASN A 278 5.46 1.49 -3.14
N LEU A 279 5.65 0.20 -2.86
CA LEU A 279 4.63 -0.62 -2.23
C LEU A 279 4.19 -0.01 -0.90
N LEU A 280 5.14 0.33 -0.03
CA LEU A 280 4.89 0.86 1.32
C LEU A 280 4.35 2.30 1.31
N THR A 281 4.78 3.13 0.35
CA THR A 281 4.44 4.57 0.35
C THR A 281 3.26 4.91 -0.56
N LYS A 282 3.05 4.12 -1.63
CA LYS A 282 2.10 4.43 -2.70
C LYS A 282 1.02 3.36 -2.87
N TYR A 283 1.38 2.06 -2.80
CA TYR A 283 0.46 0.96 -3.14
C TYR A 283 -0.10 0.19 -1.94
N CYS A 284 0.07 0.73 -0.76
CA CYS A 284 -0.74 0.39 0.41
C CYS A 284 -1.93 1.36 0.49
N VAL A 285 -3.12 0.85 0.78
CA VAL A 285 -4.36 1.62 0.84
C VAL A 285 -5.05 1.33 2.17
N LEU A 286 -5.36 2.37 2.93
CA LEU A 286 -6.26 2.25 4.09
C LEU A 286 -7.71 2.35 3.62
N ASP A 287 -8.54 1.45 4.11
CA ASP A 287 -9.99 1.60 3.98
C ASP A 287 -10.58 2.44 5.15
N SER A 288 -11.87 2.74 5.10
CA SER A 288 -12.59 3.52 6.14
C SER A 288 -12.55 2.88 7.53
N ASP A 289 -12.33 1.58 7.60
CA ASP A 289 -12.22 0.81 8.84
C ASP A 289 -10.76 0.73 9.33
N ASN A 290 -9.86 1.49 8.70
CA ASN A 290 -8.41 1.49 8.92
C ASN A 290 -7.72 0.13 8.67
N ASN A 291 -8.30 -0.72 7.81
CA ASN A 291 -7.60 -1.91 7.35
C ASN A 291 -6.63 -1.58 6.24
N LEU A 292 -5.44 -2.12 6.32
CA LEU A 292 -4.41 -1.97 5.30
C LEU A 292 -4.61 -3.00 4.20
N LEU A 293 -4.78 -2.51 2.99
CA LEU A 293 -4.82 -3.32 1.77
C LEU A 293 -3.52 -3.10 1.00
N VAL A 294 -2.82 -4.17 0.68
CA VAL A 294 -1.65 -4.13 -0.21
C VAL A 294 -2.10 -4.50 -1.62
N MET A 295 -1.89 -3.61 -2.57
CA MET A 295 -2.28 -3.85 -3.96
C MET A 295 -1.54 -5.05 -4.56
N ARG A 296 -2.25 -5.81 -5.38
CA ARG A 296 -1.69 -6.95 -6.10
C ARG A 296 -0.91 -6.48 -7.34
N PRO A 297 0.06 -7.26 -7.83
CA PRO A 297 0.91 -6.86 -8.96
C PRO A 297 0.14 -6.34 -10.19
N TYR A 298 -0.90 -7.05 -10.62
CA TYR A 298 -1.70 -6.63 -11.78
C TYR A 298 -2.48 -5.32 -11.54
N GLN A 299 -2.87 -5.02 -10.29
CA GLN A 299 -3.50 -3.77 -9.92
C GLN A 299 -2.50 -2.61 -9.97
N ILE A 300 -1.28 -2.85 -9.50
CA ILE A 300 -0.17 -1.89 -9.57
C ILE A 300 0.18 -1.62 -11.04
N ALA A 301 0.37 -2.67 -11.84
CA ALA A 301 0.67 -2.55 -13.26
C ALA A 301 -0.41 -1.78 -14.03
N ALA A 302 -1.69 -2.04 -13.73
CA ALA A 302 -2.81 -1.29 -14.30
C ALA A 302 -2.75 0.19 -13.93
N THR A 303 -2.53 0.50 -12.65
CA THR A 303 -2.41 1.88 -12.16
C THR A 303 -1.26 2.62 -12.84
N GLU A 304 -0.07 2.02 -12.91
CA GLU A 304 1.10 2.63 -13.54
C GLU A 304 0.89 2.89 -15.05
N LYS A 305 0.30 1.92 -15.77
CA LYS A 305 -0.01 2.11 -17.19
C LYS A 305 -1.03 3.24 -17.41
N ILE A 306 -2.00 3.41 -16.52
CA ILE A 306 -2.94 4.54 -16.58
C ILE A 306 -2.22 5.86 -16.34
N LEU A 307 -1.38 5.94 -15.29
CA LEU A 307 -0.60 7.14 -14.98
C LEU A 307 0.33 7.54 -16.13
N GLN A 308 1.04 6.58 -16.71
CA GLN A 308 1.88 6.80 -17.87
C GLN A 308 1.07 7.34 -19.06
N ARG A 309 -0.13 6.80 -19.30
CA ARG A 309 -1.01 7.27 -20.37
C ARG A 309 -1.49 8.69 -20.13
N ILE A 310 -1.87 9.04 -18.91
CA ILE A 310 -2.29 10.39 -18.52
C ILE A 310 -1.14 11.38 -18.72
N ASN A 311 0.07 11.06 -18.20
CA ASN A 311 1.26 11.90 -18.37
C ASN A 311 1.61 12.10 -19.85
N MET A 312 1.55 11.03 -20.66
CA MET A 312 1.79 11.11 -22.09
C MET A 312 0.76 12.01 -22.79
N ALA A 313 -0.53 11.87 -22.42
CA ALA A 313 -1.60 12.67 -23.01
C ALA A 313 -1.45 14.16 -22.68
N HIS A 314 -1.10 14.49 -21.43
CA HIS A 314 -0.82 15.85 -20.99
C HIS A 314 0.36 16.46 -21.75
N ASN A 315 1.52 15.79 -21.71
CA ASN A 315 2.78 16.28 -22.31
C ASN A 315 2.67 16.49 -23.83
N ASN A 316 1.96 15.59 -24.52
CA ASN A 316 1.80 15.65 -25.97
C ASN A 316 0.50 16.38 -26.41
N LYS A 317 -0.25 16.99 -25.49
CA LYS A 317 -1.51 17.72 -25.75
C LYS A 317 -2.53 16.87 -26.53
N LEU A 318 -2.68 15.59 -26.13
CA LEU A 318 -3.57 14.63 -26.78
C LEU A 318 -4.99 14.64 -26.21
N HIS A 319 -5.35 15.63 -25.41
CA HIS A 319 -6.66 15.73 -24.78
C HIS A 319 -7.81 15.54 -25.79
N GLY A 320 -8.80 14.77 -25.40
CA GLY A 320 -9.97 14.47 -26.22
C GLY A 320 -9.71 13.55 -27.40
N LYS A 321 -8.49 13.04 -27.56
CA LYS A 321 -8.14 12.07 -28.60
C LYS A 321 -8.21 10.64 -28.04
N ARG A 322 -8.40 9.67 -28.94
CA ARG A 322 -8.46 8.25 -28.57
C ARG A 322 -7.17 7.77 -27.91
N GLU A 323 -6.05 8.33 -28.29
CA GLU A 323 -4.71 8.00 -27.80
C GLU A 323 -4.51 8.45 -26.33
N ALA A 324 -5.27 9.43 -25.85
CA ALA A 324 -5.26 9.86 -24.45
C ALA A 324 -5.95 8.88 -23.51
N GLY A 325 -6.92 8.11 -24.01
CA GLY A 325 -7.71 7.16 -23.23
C GLY A 325 -7.21 5.72 -23.31
N GLY A 326 -7.95 4.84 -22.67
CA GLY A 326 -7.70 3.41 -22.69
C GLY A 326 -8.78 2.64 -21.94
N TYR A 327 -8.59 1.34 -21.80
CA TYR A 327 -9.48 0.50 -21.02
C TYR A 327 -8.65 -0.53 -20.23
N ILE A 328 -9.18 -0.95 -19.08
CA ILE A 328 -8.65 -2.01 -18.25
C ILE A 328 -9.66 -3.14 -18.20
N TRP A 329 -9.21 -4.33 -18.52
CA TRP A 329 -10.04 -5.53 -18.45
C TRP A 329 -9.71 -6.30 -17.18
N HIS A 330 -10.60 -6.22 -16.20
CA HIS A 330 -10.51 -6.97 -14.96
C HIS A 330 -11.70 -7.91 -14.80
N THR A 331 -11.46 -9.13 -14.31
CA THR A 331 -12.53 -10.08 -13.98
C THR A 331 -13.31 -9.62 -12.74
N THR A 332 -14.51 -10.15 -12.57
CA THR A 332 -15.30 -9.91 -11.35
C THR A 332 -14.53 -10.39 -10.12
N GLY A 333 -14.53 -9.60 -9.05
CA GLY A 333 -13.82 -9.91 -7.81
C GLY A 333 -12.31 -9.67 -7.82
N SER A 334 -11.74 -9.17 -8.92
CA SER A 334 -10.30 -8.84 -9.02
C SER A 334 -9.90 -7.53 -8.31
N GLY A 335 -10.87 -6.79 -7.73
CA GLY A 335 -10.62 -5.52 -7.06
C GLY A 335 -10.54 -4.33 -8.02
N LYS A 336 -11.40 -4.30 -9.05
CA LYS A 336 -11.55 -3.15 -9.97
C LYS A 336 -11.72 -1.83 -9.21
N THR A 337 -12.59 -1.82 -8.20
CA THR A 337 -12.87 -0.65 -7.36
C THR A 337 -11.61 -0.13 -6.67
N LEU A 338 -10.81 -1.03 -6.07
CA LEU A 338 -9.55 -0.65 -5.43
C LEU A 338 -8.56 -0.05 -6.43
N THR A 339 -8.40 -0.68 -7.60
CA THR A 339 -7.49 -0.21 -8.65
C THR A 339 -7.90 1.17 -9.17
N SER A 340 -9.17 1.34 -9.54
CA SER A 340 -9.68 2.61 -10.07
C SER A 340 -9.64 3.73 -9.03
N PHE A 341 -10.00 3.43 -7.78
CA PHE A 341 -9.94 4.38 -6.69
C PHE A 341 -8.50 4.83 -6.39
N LYS A 342 -7.56 3.87 -6.25
CA LYS A 342 -6.16 4.22 -6.02
C LYS A 342 -5.56 5.02 -7.16
N THR A 343 -5.90 4.66 -8.39
CA THR A 343 -5.53 5.46 -9.57
C THR A 343 -6.07 6.88 -9.45
N ALA A 344 -7.35 7.06 -9.13
CA ALA A 344 -7.94 8.38 -8.95
C ALA A 344 -7.26 9.19 -7.85
N GLN A 345 -6.93 8.54 -6.72
CA GLN A 345 -6.23 9.19 -5.61
C GLN A 345 -4.85 9.69 -6.02
N ILE A 346 -4.08 8.89 -6.77
CA ILE A 346 -2.76 9.32 -7.26
C ILE A 346 -2.90 10.43 -8.30
N VAL A 347 -3.81 10.26 -9.26
CA VAL A 347 -4.06 11.24 -10.33
C VAL A 347 -4.54 12.58 -9.79
N SER A 348 -5.37 12.57 -8.74
CA SER A 348 -5.84 13.82 -8.11
C SER A 348 -4.74 14.62 -7.41
N GLY A 349 -3.59 14.02 -7.18
CA GLY A 349 -2.39 14.69 -6.67
C GLY A 349 -1.50 15.31 -7.74
N LEU A 350 -1.79 15.10 -9.03
CA LEU A 350 -1.05 15.70 -10.13
C LEU A 350 -1.46 17.18 -10.28
N GLU A 351 -0.50 18.10 -10.27
CA GLU A 351 -0.74 19.56 -10.26
C GLU A 351 -1.57 20.04 -11.45
N TYR A 352 -1.49 19.37 -12.61
CA TYR A 352 -2.20 19.74 -13.81
C TYR A 352 -3.61 19.13 -13.93
N ILE A 353 -4.01 18.21 -13.02
CA ILE A 353 -5.34 17.62 -13.02
C ILE A 353 -6.25 18.35 -12.03
N ASP A 354 -7.30 18.96 -12.55
CA ASP A 354 -8.28 19.69 -11.75
C ASP A 354 -9.28 18.75 -11.06
N LYS A 355 -9.78 17.74 -11.78
CA LYS A 355 -10.82 16.82 -11.29
C LYS A 355 -10.67 15.41 -11.84
N VAL A 356 -11.04 14.44 -11.02
CA VAL A 356 -11.24 13.04 -11.41
C VAL A 356 -12.71 12.68 -11.24
N LEU A 357 -13.39 12.31 -12.31
CA LEU A 357 -14.81 11.99 -12.31
C LEU A 357 -14.99 10.48 -12.51
N PHE A 358 -15.50 9.81 -11.48
CA PHE A 358 -16.02 8.44 -11.61
C PHE A 358 -17.44 8.50 -12.15
N VAL A 359 -17.64 7.90 -13.29
CA VAL A 359 -18.94 7.86 -13.97
C VAL A 359 -19.42 6.41 -13.98
N VAL A 360 -20.47 6.15 -13.21
CA VAL A 360 -21.06 4.82 -13.06
C VAL A 360 -22.47 4.77 -13.65
N ASP A 361 -22.97 3.58 -13.99
CA ASP A 361 -24.37 3.43 -14.40
C ASP A 361 -25.29 3.57 -13.18
N ARG A 362 -26.51 4.05 -13.41
CA ARG A 362 -27.54 4.23 -12.36
C ARG A 362 -27.88 2.92 -11.63
N LYS A 363 -27.78 1.78 -12.33
CA LYS A 363 -28.08 0.46 -11.77
C LYS A 363 -26.97 -0.04 -10.83
N ASP A 364 -25.76 0.49 -10.99
CA ASP A 364 -24.59 0.08 -10.21
C ASP A 364 -24.36 0.99 -8.98
N LEU A 365 -25.10 2.10 -8.89
CA LEU A 365 -25.18 2.95 -7.70
C LEU A 365 -26.17 2.36 -6.68
N ASP A 366 -26.13 1.05 -6.49
CA ASP A 366 -26.80 0.49 -5.33
C ASP A 366 -26.00 0.86 -4.08
N TYR A 367 -26.63 0.69 -2.93
CA TYR A 367 -26.05 0.98 -1.62
C TYR A 367 -24.69 0.30 -1.40
N GLN A 368 -24.45 -0.82 -2.07
CA GLN A 368 -23.24 -1.63 -1.91
C GLN A 368 -22.05 -1.02 -2.65
N THR A 369 -22.24 -0.55 -3.88
CA THR A 369 -21.20 0.15 -4.67
C THR A 369 -20.83 1.49 -4.03
N MET A 370 -21.81 2.25 -3.56
CA MET A 370 -21.55 3.48 -2.82
C MET A 370 -20.76 3.24 -1.55
N LYS A 371 -21.09 2.17 -0.83
CA LYS A 371 -20.37 1.76 0.37
C LYS A 371 -18.92 1.34 0.09
N GLU A 372 -18.67 0.70 -1.06
CA GLU A 372 -17.31 0.36 -1.48
C GLU A 372 -16.47 1.61 -1.79
N TYR A 373 -17.05 2.62 -2.45
CA TYR A 373 -16.34 3.87 -2.70
C TYR A 373 -16.13 4.70 -1.43
N ASP A 374 -17.16 4.81 -0.57
CA ASP A 374 -17.05 5.48 0.74
C ASP A 374 -16.06 4.76 1.67
N ARG A 375 -15.83 3.46 1.44
CA ARG A 375 -14.81 2.68 2.15
C ARG A 375 -13.39 3.21 1.92
N PHE A 376 -13.13 3.82 0.78
CA PHE A 376 -11.80 4.34 0.44
C PHE A 376 -11.69 5.85 0.59
N GLU A 377 -12.78 6.60 0.39
CA GLU A 377 -12.81 8.06 0.57
C GLU A 377 -14.18 8.49 1.11
N GLN A 378 -14.18 8.87 2.37
CA GLN A 378 -15.39 9.26 3.08
C GLN A 378 -16.01 10.53 2.46
N GLY A 379 -17.24 10.43 1.98
CA GLY A 379 -17.96 11.54 1.35
C GLY A 379 -17.77 11.68 -0.17
N ALA A 380 -16.90 10.89 -0.81
CA ALA A 380 -16.77 10.90 -2.28
C ALA A 380 -18.04 10.37 -2.96
N ALA A 381 -18.70 9.37 -2.37
CA ALA A 381 -19.94 8.77 -2.84
C ALA A 381 -21.19 9.36 -2.17
N ASN A 382 -21.17 10.62 -1.78
CA ASN A 382 -22.38 11.26 -1.25
C ASN A 382 -23.55 10.99 -2.19
N GLY A 383 -24.55 10.25 -1.68
CA GLY A 383 -25.71 9.77 -2.41
C GLY A 383 -26.47 10.91 -3.11
N ASN A 384 -25.92 11.33 -4.22
CA ASN A 384 -26.35 12.48 -4.98
C ASN A 384 -27.71 12.18 -5.62
N THR A 385 -28.77 12.34 -4.86
CA THR A 385 -30.12 12.38 -5.41
C THR A 385 -30.37 13.64 -6.26
N ASN A 386 -29.51 14.67 -6.10
CA ASN A 386 -29.73 15.99 -6.72
C ASN A 386 -28.53 16.49 -7.53
N THR A 387 -28.78 17.01 -8.75
CA THR A 387 -27.77 17.63 -9.63
C THR A 387 -27.16 18.92 -9.06
N SER A 388 -27.79 19.57 -8.06
CA SER A 388 -27.25 20.75 -7.38
C SER A 388 -26.00 20.40 -6.55
N ILE A 389 -25.95 19.21 -5.93
CA ILE A 389 -24.79 18.76 -5.16
C ILE A 389 -23.62 18.48 -6.10
N LEU A 390 -23.87 17.81 -7.24
CA LEU A 390 -22.86 17.61 -8.28
C LEU A 390 -22.27 18.95 -8.75
N LYS A 391 -23.12 19.96 -8.99
CA LYS A 391 -22.68 21.29 -9.37
C LYS A 391 -21.74 21.89 -8.33
N ARG A 392 -22.12 21.86 -7.04
CA ARG A 392 -21.29 22.38 -5.96
C ARG A 392 -19.95 21.65 -5.85
N GLN A 393 -19.91 20.31 -5.99
CA GLN A 393 -18.66 19.55 -5.99
C GLN A 393 -17.75 19.88 -7.17
N LEU A 394 -18.32 20.13 -8.36
CA LEU A 394 -17.57 20.54 -9.54
C LEU A 394 -16.99 21.95 -9.41
N GLU A 395 -17.67 22.84 -8.66
CA GLU A 395 -17.23 24.20 -8.36
C GLU A 395 -16.23 24.27 -7.21
N ASP A 396 -16.28 23.34 -6.26
CA ASP A 396 -15.41 23.30 -5.08
C ASP A 396 -13.99 22.83 -5.47
N ASN A 397 -13.01 23.71 -5.35
CA ASN A 397 -11.62 23.40 -5.68
C ASN A 397 -10.98 22.37 -4.74
N SER A 398 -11.50 22.17 -3.53
CA SER A 398 -11.00 21.16 -2.57
C SER A 398 -11.48 19.74 -2.90
N CYS A 399 -12.56 19.61 -3.66
CA CYS A 399 -13.14 18.32 -4.05
C CYS A 399 -12.52 17.85 -5.37
N HIS A 400 -11.46 17.06 -5.31
CA HIS A 400 -10.76 16.58 -6.52
C HIS A 400 -11.38 15.31 -7.11
N ILE A 401 -11.92 14.41 -6.30
CA ILE A 401 -12.51 13.14 -6.74
C ILE A 401 -14.03 13.23 -6.59
N ILE A 402 -14.77 12.98 -7.66
CA ILE A 402 -16.24 13.09 -7.68
C ILE A 402 -16.82 11.83 -8.29
N ILE A 403 -17.76 11.19 -7.58
CA ILE A 403 -18.48 10.01 -8.04
C ILE A 403 -19.89 10.44 -8.47
N THR A 404 -20.26 10.12 -9.69
CA THR A 404 -21.55 10.49 -10.24
C THR A 404 -22.11 9.43 -11.20
N THR A 405 -23.42 9.49 -11.48
CA THR A 405 -23.99 8.65 -12.53
C THR A 405 -23.91 9.33 -13.89
N ILE A 406 -23.83 8.51 -14.94
CA ILE A 406 -23.83 9.02 -16.32
C ILE A 406 -25.08 9.88 -16.61
N GLN A 407 -26.24 9.52 -16.04
CA GLN A 407 -27.49 10.26 -16.20
C GLN A 407 -27.43 11.65 -15.56
N LYS A 408 -26.88 11.74 -14.31
CA LYS A 408 -26.76 13.03 -13.61
C LYS A 408 -25.77 13.95 -14.31
N LEU A 409 -24.64 13.38 -14.75
CA LEU A 409 -23.65 14.15 -15.49
C LEU A 409 -24.22 14.67 -16.83
N SER A 410 -24.96 13.84 -17.56
CA SER A 410 -25.66 14.25 -18.80
C SER A 410 -26.69 15.37 -18.53
N ILE A 411 -27.51 15.26 -17.47
CA ILE A 411 -28.48 16.32 -17.09
C ILE A 411 -27.75 17.61 -16.72
N PHE A 412 -26.65 17.51 -15.96
CA PHE A 412 -25.83 18.67 -15.59
C PHE A 412 -25.29 19.37 -16.84
N ILE A 413 -24.73 18.63 -17.79
CA ILE A 413 -24.17 19.15 -19.04
C ILE A 413 -25.26 19.89 -19.83
N LYS A 414 -26.46 19.31 -19.96
CA LYS A 414 -27.57 19.93 -20.71
C LYS A 414 -28.02 21.24 -20.07
N LYS A 415 -28.03 21.33 -18.73
CA LYS A 415 -28.49 22.53 -18.02
C LYS A 415 -27.42 23.62 -17.89
N ASN A 416 -26.14 23.28 -17.95
CA ASN A 416 -25.03 24.19 -17.66
C ASN A 416 -24.02 24.21 -18.82
N LYS A 417 -24.46 24.60 -20.01
CA LYS A 417 -23.67 24.50 -21.26
C LYS A 417 -22.33 25.22 -21.23
N ASP A 418 -22.18 26.30 -20.48
CA ASP A 418 -20.98 27.15 -20.44
C ASP A 418 -20.25 27.10 -19.09
N HIS A 419 -20.43 25.98 -18.35
CA HIS A 419 -19.79 25.85 -17.05
C HIS A 419 -18.26 25.73 -17.16
N ALA A 420 -17.56 26.42 -16.25
CA ALA A 420 -16.10 26.51 -16.28
C ALA A 420 -15.37 25.15 -16.22
N VAL A 421 -15.97 24.14 -15.61
CA VAL A 421 -15.38 22.78 -15.49
C VAL A 421 -15.09 22.14 -16.85
N PHE A 422 -15.81 22.50 -17.91
CA PHE A 422 -15.58 21.93 -19.24
C PHE A 422 -14.28 22.40 -19.90
N GLY A 423 -13.67 23.46 -19.37
CA GLY A 423 -12.33 23.95 -19.76
C GLY A 423 -11.19 23.44 -18.90
N LYS A 424 -11.51 22.81 -17.75
CA LYS A 424 -10.54 22.25 -16.81
C LYS A 424 -9.98 20.93 -17.34
N GLU A 425 -8.77 20.56 -16.87
CA GLU A 425 -8.18 19.26 -17.19
C GLU A 425 -8.75 18.19 -16.26
N VAL A 426 -9.45 17.22 -16.84
CA VAL A 426 -10.19 16.22 -16.06
C VAL A 426 -9.87 14.81 -16.53
N VAL A 427 -9.89 13.86 -15.59
CA VAL A 427 -9.83 12.43 -15.90
C VAL A 427 -11.22 11.83 -15.70
N LEU A 428 -11.72 11.17 -16.73
CA LEU A 428 -13.01 10.48 -16.71
C LEU A 428 -12.80 8.99 -16.59
N ILE A 429 -13.28 8.38 -15.50
CA ILE A 429 -13.22 6.94 -15.25
C ILE A 429 -14.64 6.39 -15.39
N PHE A 430 -14.87 5.55 -16.39
CA PHE A 430 -16.15 4.88 -16.60
C PHE A 430 -16.08 3.45 -16.08
N ASP A 431 -16.89 3.13 -15.10
CA ASP A 431 -17.03 1.75 -14.62
C ASP A 431 -18.07 1.00 -15.46
N GLU A 432 -17.89 -0.33 -15.66
CA GLU A 432 -18.78 -1.21 -16.44
C GLU A 432 -19.16 -0.65 -17.83
N CYS A 433 -18.21 -0.01 -18.52
CA CYS A 433 -18.43 0.73 -19.77
C CYS A 433 -18.91 -0.12 -20.97
N HIS A 434 -18.95 -1.46 -20.82
CA HIS A 434 -19.46 -2.38 -21.83
C HIS A 434 -21.00 -2.37 -21.96
N ARG A 435 -21.71 -1.76 -21.02
CA ARG A 435 -23.17 -1.72 -21.04
C ARG A 435 -23.68 -0.76 -22.10
N SER A 436 -24.65 -1.21 -22.90
CA SER A 436 -25.19 -0.50 -24.08
C SER A 436 -25.77 0.89 -23.82
N GLN A 437 -26.08 1.23 -22.57
CA GLN A 437 -26.65 2.53 -22.18
C GLN A 437 -25.64 3.69 -22.19
N PHE A 438 -24.35 3.39 -22.33
CA PHE A 438 -23.29 4.40 -22.33
C PHE A 438 -23.15 5.15 -23.67
N GLY A 439 -23.63 4.59 -24.81
CA GLY A 439 -23.30 5.07 -26.15
C GLY A 439 -23.56 6.57 -26.41
N ASP A 440 -24.78 7.04 -26.29
CA ASP A 440 -25.14 8.42 -26.63
C ASP A 440 -24.81 9.41 -25.49
N MET A 441 -25.05 9.03 -24.24
CA MET A 441 -24.68 9.85 -23.09
C MET A 441 -23.15 10.01 -22.96
N HIS A 442 -22.38 8.94 -23.23
CA HIS A 442 -20.94 9.02 -23.30
C HIS A 442 -20.47 10.01 -24.36
N LYS A 443 -21.04 9.96 -25.59
CA LYS A 443 -20.74 10.92 -26.66
C LYS A 443 -21.01 12.37 -26.24
N GLU A 444 -22.13 12.62 -25.54
CA GLU A 444 -22.46 13.96 -25.02
C GLU A 444 -21.42 14.46 -24.02
N ILE A 445 -20.96 13.59 -23.10
CA ILE A 445 -19.97 13.91 -22.08
C ILE A 445 -18.63 14.26 -22.74
N VAL A 446 -18.09 13.37 -23.55
CA VAL A 446 -16.77 13.54 -24.19
C VAL A 446 -16.76 14.72 -25.19
N LYS A 447 -17.90 15.05 -25.81
CA LYS A 447 -18.02 16.23 -26.69
C LYS A 447 -17.92 17.53 -25.90
N ARG A 448 -18.28 17.53 -24.62
CA ARG A 448 -18.39 18.74 -23.82
C ARG A 448 -17.10 19.10 -23.08
N PHE A 449 -16.45 18.12 -22.49
CA PHE A 449 -15.15 18.32 -21.87
C PHE A 449 -14.07 18.52 -22.94
N LYS A 450 -13.31 19.61 -22.83
CA LYS A 450 -12.29 19.96 -23.85
C LYS A 450 -10.93 19.34 -23.57
N LYS A 451 -10.65 19.07 -22.29
CA LYS A 451 -9.37 18.53 -21.83
C LYS A 451 -9.62 17.32 -20.93
N TYR A 452 -9.80 16.15 -21.54
CA TYR A 452 -9.99 14.89 -20.81
C TYR A 452 -9.11 13.79 -21.38
#